data_27965099104234e3786aa219822fe5c3
#
_entry.id   27965099104234e3786aa219822fe5c3
#
_cell.length_a   1.000
_cell.length_b   1.000
_cell.length_c   1.000
_cell.angle_alpha   90.00
_cell.angle_beta   90.00
_cell.angle_gamma   90.00
#
_symmetry.space_group_name_H-M   'P 1'
#
loop_
_entity.id
_entity.type
_entity.pdbx_description
1 polymer ?
#
loop_
_entity_poly.entity_id
_entity_poly.type
_entity_poly.pdbx_seq_one_letter_code
_entity_poly.pdbx_strand_id
1 'polypeptide(L)'
;MSNIIDIKKLRKVYGDGVELVALDDVDLTIEEGEVLSIVGPSGSGKSTLLNMIGLLDTPTSGEIWLKGQNITKATPAERARLRNKELGFIFQFHHLLPEFNAVENVMMPLLIAGVDRKVARQRAVDLLEEVGLGDRLNNRPNQLSGGQNQRVAVARALAGHPSIVIGDEPTGNLDTKSSDMIYELLRNLNREMNQTFILVTHDMAMAEKTDRILRLVDGRIVCEMRREGDEFVSHDLCHLD
;
A
#
# COMPACT_ATOMS: atom_id res chain seq x y z
N MET A 1 11.31 11.40 13.68
CA MET A 1 11.02 10.19 12.90
C MET A 1 11.83 10.27 11.61
N SER A 2 12.22 9.14 11.02
CA SER A 2 12.99 9.15 9.76
C SER A 2 12.02 9.04 8.57
N ASN A 3 12.34 9.77 7.49
CA ASN A 3 11.57 9.66 6.25
C ASN A 3 11.85 8.31 5.59
N ILE A 4 10.79 7.54 5.32
CA ILE A 4 10.90 6.29 4.58
C ILE A 4 10.77 6.52 3.08
N ILE A 5 9.92 7.47 2.67
CA ILE A 5 9.77 7.95 1.29
C ILE A 5 9.98 9.46 1.27
N ASP A 6 10.68 9.95 0.25
CA ASP A 6 10.81 11.37 -0.08
C ASP A 6 10.66 11.53 -1.60
N ILE A 7 9.63 12.25 -2.01
CA ILE A 7 9.27 12.52 -3.40
C ILE A 7 9.45 14.00 -3.65
N LYS A 8 10.17 14.37 -4.72
CA LYS A 8 10.47 15.75 -5.08
C LYS A 8 10.09 16.04 -6.52
N LYS A 9 9.22 17.02 -6.70
CA LYS A 9 8.79 17.55 -8.00
C LYS A 9 8.39 16.43 -8.97
N LEU A 10 7.66 15.42 -8.47
CA LEU A 10 7.32 14.26 -9.25
C LEU A 10 6.29 14.61 -10.33
N ARG A 11 6.62 14.27 -11.55
CA ARG A 11 5.74 14.45 -12.71
C ARG A 11 5.62 13.17 -13.50
N LYS A 12 4.40 12.83 -13.90
CA LYS A 12 4.14 11.70 -14.80
C LYS A 12 3.20 12.11 -15.91
N VAL A 13 3.65 11.90 -17.13
CA VAL A 13 2.90 12.14 -18.37
C VAL A 13 2.78 10.83 -19.13
N TYR A 14 1.59 10.53 -19.63
CA TYR A 14 1.30 9.40 -20.53
C TYR A 14 0.92 9.92 -21.92
N GLY A 15 1.17 9.12 -22.94
CA GLY A 15 0.77 9.34 -24.34
C GLY A 15 1.90 9.79 -25.26
N ASP A 16 1.83 9.30 -26.51
CA ASP A 16 2.80 9.58 -27.58
C ASP A 16 2.28 10.63 -28.59
N GLY A 17 1.20 11.35 -28.24
CA GLY A 17 0.58 12.37 -29.11
C GLY A 17 -0.23 13.38 -28.32
N VAL A 18 -1.33 12.93 -27.69
CA VAL A 18 -2.06 13.77 -26.72
C VAL A 18 -1.51 13.46 -25.35
N GLU A 19 -0.80 14.42 -24.76
CA GLU A 19 -0.22 14.28 -23.42
C GLU A 19 -1.32 14.30 -22.35
N LEU A 20 -1.36 13.25 -21.53
CA LEU A 20 -2.14 13.19 -20.30
C LEU A 20 -1.19 13.36 -19.11
N VAL A 21 -1.25 14.51 -18.44
CA VAL A 21 -0.51 14.76 -17.20
C VAL A 21 -1.26 14.08 -16.06
N ALA A 22 -0.73 12.97 -15.57
CA ALA A 22 -1.33 12.19 -14.49
C ALA A 22 -0.84 12.59 -13.10
N LEU A 23 0.39 13.10 -13.00
CA LEU A 23 0.95 13.75 -11.81
C LEU A 23 1.70 15.00 -12.24
N ASP A 24 1.55 16.08 -11.49
CA ASP A 24 2.14 17.37 -11.80
C ASP A 24 2.71 18.03 -10.54
N ASP A 25 4.04 18.10 -10.48
CA ASP A 25 4.81 18.77 -9.43
C ASP A 25 4.49 18.29 -8.00
N VAL A 26 4.40 16.96 -7.80
CA VAL A 26 4.07 16.38 -6.50
C VAL A 26 5.31 16.33 -5.61
N ASP A 27 5.24 16.99 -4.45
CA ASP A 27 6.17 16.84 -3.33
C ASP A 27 5.47 16.05 -2.22
N LEU A 28 6.11 15.01 -1.69
CA LEU A 28 5.55 14.17 -0.63
C LEU A 28 6.64 13.51 0.19
N THR A 29 6.51 13.63 1.50
CA THR A 29 7.35 12.92 2.47
C THR A 29 6.49 11.98 3.29
N ILE A 30 6.92 10.74 3.50
CA ILE A 30 6.22 9.75 4.34
C ILE A 30 7.18 9.30 5.44
N GLU A 31 6.69 9.32 6.68
CA GLU A 31 7.45 8.93 7.85
C GLU A 31 7.37 7.42 8.10
N GLU A 32 8.40 6.86 8.72
CA GLU A 32 8.42 5.45 9.13
C GLU A 32 7.38 5.20 10.23
N GLY A 33 6.56 4.15 10.08
CA GLY A 33 5.48 3.82 11.01
C GLY A 33 4.19 4.64 10.81
N GLU A 34 4.13 5.52 9.79
CA GLU A 34 2.95 6.32 9.47
C GLU A 34 1.87 5.47 8.76
N VAL A 35 0.60 5.71 9.08
CA VAL A 35 -0.54 5.24 8.29
C VAL A 35 -1.11 6.42 7.52
N LEU A 36 -0.80 6.48 6.23
CA LEU A 36 -1.19 7.55 5.33
C LEU A 36 -2.36 7.11 4.44
N SER A 37 -3.41 7.93 4.34
CA SER A 37 -4.45 7.77 3.31
C SER A 37 -4.30 8.80 2.20
N ILE A 38 -4.53 8.36 0.95
CA ILE A 38 -4.60 9.21 -0.23
C ILE A 38 -6.02 9.13 -0.79
N VAL A 39 -6.72 10.25 -0.78
CA VAL A 39 -8.10 10.37 -1.25
C VAL A 39 -8.20 11.30 -2.46
N GLY A 40 -9.31 11.26 -3.19
CA GLY A 40 -9.57 12.15 -4.33
C GLY A 40 -10.51 11.52 -5.34
N PRO A 41 -11.04 12.30 -6.29
CA PRO A 41 -11.96 11.81 -7.30
C PRO A 41 -11.32 10.77 -8.22
N SER A 42 -12.15 10.05 -8.97
CA SER A 42 -11.65 9.15 -10.03
C SER A 42 -10.84 9.94 -11.05
N GLY A 43 -9.72 9.39 -11.50
CA GLY A 43 -8.84 10.06 -12.46
C GLY A 43 -7.89 11.11 -11.86
N SER A 44 -7.91 11.37 -10.55
CA SER A 44 -7.06 12.39 -9.92
C SER A 44 -5.55 12.05 -9.88
N GLY A 45 -5.14 10.83 -10.26
CA GLY A 45 -3.74 10.40 -10.27
C GLY A 45 -3.33 9.49 -9.11
N LYS A 46 -4.27 9.07 -8.23
CA LYS A 46 -3.97 8.23 -7.05
C LYS A 46 -3.25 6.92 -7.40
N SER A 47 -3.80 6.14 -8.32
CA SER A 47 -3.17 4.88 -8.76
C SER A 47 -1.83 5.13 -9.46
N THR A 48 -1.68 6.27 -10.16
CA THR A 48 -0.39 6.66 -10.75
C THR A 48 0.63 6.94 -9.64
N LEU A 49 0.25 7.69 -8.60
CA LEU A 49 1.14 7.96 -7.46
C LEU A 49 1.54 6.66 -6.74
N LEU A 50 0.57 5.75 -6.52
CA LEU A 50 0.87 4.42 -5.98
C LEU A 50 1.82 3.62 -6.87
N ASN A 51 1.66 3.67 -8.18
CA ASN A 51 2.54 3.00 -9.13
C ASN A 51 3.97 3.55 -9.08
N MET A 52 4.14 4.86 -8.86
CA MET A 52 5.46 5.48 -8.67
C MET A 52 6.10 5.00 -7.36
N ILE A 53 5.38 5.12 -6.23
CA ILE A 53 5.86 4.66 -4.91
C ILE A 53 6.09 3.15 -4.92
N GLY A 54 5.19 2.41 -5.58
CA GLY A 54 5.24 0.95 -5.73
C GLY A 54 6.32 0.44 -6.68
N LEU A 55 7.08 1.31 -7.34
CA LEU A 55 8.10 0.95 -8.34
C LEU A 55 7.53 0.12 -9.51
N LEU A 56 6.24 0.27 -9.79
CA LEU A 56 5.55 -0.41 -10.89
C LEU A 56 5.73 0.35 -12.21
N ASP A 57 5.94 1.67 -12.13
CA ASP A 57 6.20 2.54 -13.28
C ASP A 57 7.37 3.50 -12.97
N THR A 58 7.75 4.35 -13.91
CA THR A 58 8.82 5.34 -13.78
C THR A 58 8.28 6.75 -14.00
N PRO A 59 8.76 7.74 -13.24
CA PRO A 59 8.35 9.12 -13.44
C PRO A 59 8.90 9.67 -14.79
N THR A 60 8.20 10.67 -15.33
CA THR A 60 8.70 11.46 -16.46
C THR A 60 9.79 12.43 -16.01
N SER A 61 9.63 13.03 -14.83
CA SER A 61 10.62 13.88 -14.16
C SER A 61 10.40 13.90 -12.66
N GLY A 62 11.34 14.52 -11.93
CA GLY A 62 11.34 14.53 -10.46
C GLY A 62 12.14 13.39 -9.87
N GLU A 63 12.09 13.24 -8.56
CA GLU A 63 12.90 12.27 -7.83
C GLU A 63 12.06 11.49 -6.81
N ILE A 64 12.41 10.21 -6.64
CA ILE A 64 11.86 9.33 -5.61
C ILE A 64 13.01 8.74 -4.81
N TRP A 65 12.96 8.92 -3.50
CA TRP A 65 13.92 8.39 -2.55
C TRP A 65 13.23 7.40 -1.61
N LEU A 66 13.83 6.24 -1.43
CA LEU A 66 13.38 5.20 -0.49
C LEU A 66 14.50 4.99 0.53
N LYS A 67 14.21 5.21 1.82
CA LYS A 67 15.20 5.08 2.91
C LYS A 67 16.50 5.83 2.63
N GLY A 68 16.42 7.06 2.09
CA GLY A 68 17.56 7.88 1.75
C GLY A 68 18.32 7.46 0.47
N GLN A 69 17.89 6.41 -0.22
CA GLN A 69 18.45 5.99 -1.50
C GLN A 69 17.61 6.54 -2.65
N ASN A 70 18.23 7.27 -3.59
CA ASN A 70 17.55 7.69 -4.82
C ASN A 70 17.28 6.49 -5.73
N ILE A 71 16.01 6.20 -5.98
CA ILE A 71 15.55 5.05 -6.78
C ILE A 71 14.94 5.46 -8.11
N THR A 72 14.95 6.75 -8.44
CA THR A 72 14.30 7.33 -9.63
C THR A 72 14.75 6.66 -10.92
N LYS A 73 16.05 6.37 -11.03
CA LYS A 73 16.69 5.78 -12.22
C LYS A 73 17.03 4.30 -12.05
N ALA A 74 16.42 3.62 -11.07
CA ALA A 74 16.65 2.20 -10.86
C ALA A 74 16.27 1.39 -12.11
N THR A 75 17.13 0.45 -12.48
CA THR A 75 16.86 -0.49 -13.59
C THR A 75 15.67 -1.37 -13.32
N PRO A 76 15.03 -1.99 -14.34
CA PRO A 76 13.92 -2.91 -14.12
C PRO A 76 14.24 -4.04 -13.13
N ALA A 77 15.47 -4.57 -13.15
CA ALA A 77 15.92 -5.62 -12.24
C ALA A 77 16.04 -5.12 -10.79
N GLU A 78 16.61 -3.92 -10.59
CA GLU A 78 16.70 -3.28 -9.28
C GLU A 78 15.32 -2.95 -8.71
N ARG A 79 14.41 -2.40 -9.53
CA ARG A 79 13.02 -2.16 -9.13
C ARG A 79 12.32 -3.44 -8.70
N ALA A 80 12.46 -4.54 -9.45
CA ALA A 80 11.88 -5.82 -9.10
C ALA A 80 12.42 -6.35 -7.75
N ARG A 81 13.72 -6.21 -7.51
CA ARG A 81 14.36 -6.59 -6.24
C ARG A 81 13.86 -5.73 -5.09
N LEU A 82 13.81 -4.39 -5.26
CA LEU A 82 13.33 -3.46 -4.24
C LEU A 82 11.85 -3.71 -3.93
N ARG A 83 11.00 -3.94 -4.95
CA ARG A 83 9.59 -4.29 -4.73
C ARG A 83 9.43 -5.53 -3.87
N ASN A 84 10.16 -6.59 -4.18
CA ASN A 84 10.05 -7.83 -3.43
C ASN A 84 10.54 -7.68 -1.99
N LYS A 85 11.58 -6.85 -1.76
CA LYS A 85 12.22 -6.70 -0.46
C LYS A 85 11.56 -5.65 0.43
N GLU A 86 11.22 -4.48 -0.14
CA GLU A 86 10.86 -3.30 0.64
C GLU A 86 9.36 -3.00 0.60
N LEU A 87 8.60 -3.60 -0.34
CA LEU A 87 7.20 -3.26 -0.57
C LEU A 87 6.28 -4.48 -0.45
N GLY A 88 5.16 -4.29 0.24
CA GLY A 88 4.01 -5.20 0.24
C GLY A 88 2.83 -4.56 -0.49
N PHE A 89 1.96 -5.38 -1.11
CA PHE A 89 0.81 -4.88 -1.85
C PHE A 89 -0.48 -5.56 -1.41
N ILE A 90 -1.50 -4.76 -1.16
CA ILE A 90 -2.87 -5.18 -0.89
C ILE A 90 -3.75 -4.53 -1.96
N PHE A 91 -4.49 -5.34 -2.71
CA PHE A 91 -5.35 -4.87 -3.80
C PHE A 91 -6.83 -5.09 -3.47
N GLN A 92 -7.70 -4.31 -4.08
CA GLN A 92 -9.15 -4.40 -3.97
C GLN A 92 -9.69 -5.80 -4.30
N PHE A 93 -9.18 -6.44 -5.37
CA PHE A 93 -9.57 -7.78 -5.81
C PHE A 93 -8.68 -8.90 -5.25
N HIS A 94 -7.90 -8.63 -4.18
CA HIS A 94 -7.00 -9.55 -3.47
C HIS A 94 -5.85 -10.09 -4.34
N HIS A 95 -6.08 -10.39 -5.62
CA HIS A 95 -5.13 -11.00 -6.57
C HIS A 95 -4.40 -12.22 -5.98
N LEU A 96 -5.17 -13.08 -5.29
CA LEU A 96 -4.68 -14.38 -4.86
C LEU A 96 -4.63 -15.34 -6.04
N LEU A 97 -3.63 -16.21 -6.04
CA LEU A 97 -3.47 -17.26 -7.04
C LEU A 97 -4.48 -18.37 -6.72
N PRO A 98 -5.46 -18.64 -7.59
CA PRO A 98 -6.58 -19.53 -7.28
C PRO A 98 -6.16 -21.01 -7.19
N GLU A 99 -5.05 -21.39 -7.82
CA GLU A 99 -4.48 -22.73 -7.78
C GLU A 99 -3.80 -23.06 -6.46
N PHE A 100 -3.40 -22.04 -5.70
CA PHE A 100 -2.68 -22.14 -4.43
C PHE A 100 -3.62 -21.97 -3.23
N ASN A 101 -3.30 -22.67 -2.14
CA ASN A 101 -3.98 -22.45 -0.86
C ASN A 101 -3.49 -21.18 -0.14
N ALA A 102 -4.04 -20.86 1.04
CA ALA A 102 -3.69 -19.67 1.80
C ALA A 102 -2.20 -19.61 2.13
N VAL A 103 -1.62 -20.71 2.65
CA VAL A 103 -0.18 -20.78 2.98
C VAL A 103 0.67 -20.56 1.75
N GLU A 104 0.34 -21.21 0.63
CA GLU A 104 1.12 -21.10 -0.61
C GLU A 104 1.07 -19.69 -1.21
N ASN A 105 -0.09 -19.00 -1.13
CA ASN A 105 -0.21 -17.60 -1.52
C ASN A 105 0.70 -16.69 -0.69
N VAL A 106 0.74 -16.89 0.62
CA VAL A 106 1.59 -16.08 1.53
C VAL A 106 3.08 -16.42 1.37
N MET A 107 3.43 -17.65 1.06
CA MET A 107 4.81 -18.06 0.79
C MET A 107 5.40 -17.43 -0.47
N MET A 108 4.58 -17.07 -1.46
CA MET A 108 5.04 -16.69 -2.80
C MET A 108 6.12 -15.59 -2.81
N PRO A 109 5.97 -14.44 -2.11
CA PRO A 109 7.02 -13.41 -2.08
C PRO A 109 8.35 -13.92 -1.52
N LEU A 110 8.31 -14.81 -0.52
CA LEU A 110 9.49 -15.39 0.11
C LEU A 110 10.21 -16.37 -0.83
N LEU A 111 9.46 -17.18 -1.57
CA LEU A 111 10.02 -18.10 -2.56
C LEU A 111 10.68 -17.33 -3.72
N ILE A 112 10.06 -16.23 -4.17
CA ILE A 112 10.66 -15.32 -5.17
C ILE A 112 11.95 -14.70 -4.65
N ALA A 113 12.03 -14.39 -3.34
CA ALA A 113 13.24 -13.89 -2.69
C ALA A 113 14.32 -14.98 -2.49
N GLY A 114 14.04 -16.24 -2.83
CA GLY A 114 14.98 -17.38 -2.67
C GLY A 114 15.06 -17.92 -1.24
N VAL A 115 14.09 -17.60 -0.38
CA VAL A 115 14.00 -18.16 0.98
C VAL A 115 13.71 -19.66 0.94
N ASP A 116 14.36 -20.44 1.81
CA ASP A 116 14.10 -21.87 1.93
C ASP A 116 12.62 -22.17 2.15
N ARG A 117 12.11 -23.21 1.48
CA ARG A 117 10.68 -23.55 1.47
C ARG A 117 10.11 -23.84 2.86
N LYS A 118 10.90 -24.43 3.76
CA LYS A 118 10.44 -24.73 5.13
C LYS A 118 10.34 -23.46 5.94
N VAL A 119 11.32 -22.57 5.82
CA VAL A 119 11.32 -21.23 6.47
C VAL A 119 10.17 -20.39 5.94
N ALA A 120 9.98 -20.32 4.61
CA ALA A 120 8.88 -19.60 3.98
C ALA A 120 7.52 -20.13 4.46
N ARG A 121 7.37 -21.47 4.58
CA ARG A 121 6.12 -22.07 5.06
C ARG A 121 5.85 -21.72 6.52
N GLN A 122 6.84 -21.80 7.41
CA GLN A 122 6.67 -21.46 8.81
C GLN A 122 6.23 -20.00 8.94
N ARG A 123 6.94 -19.07 8.29
CA ARG A 123 6.57 -17.65 8.30
C ARG A 123 5.16 -17.39 7.76
N ALA A 124 4.75 -18.10 6.71
CA ALA A 124 3.40 -17.98 6.17
C ALA A 124 2.31 -18.46 7.14
N VAL A 125 2.59 -19.57 7.87
CA VAL A 125 1.67 -20.07 8.91
C VAL A 125 1.55 -19.05 10.04
N ASP A 126 2.67 -18.55 10.57
CA ASP A 126 2.67 -17.57 11.66
C ASP A 126 1.85 -16.32 11.29
N LEU A 127 2.04 -15.79 10.07
CA LEU A 127 1.26 -14.64 9.58
C LEU A 127 -0.23 -14.94 9.40
N LEU A 128 -0.58 -16.13 8.94
CA LEU A 128 -1.99 -16.52 8.81
C LEU A 128 -2.66 -16.70 10.17
N GLU A 129 -1.94 -17.18 11.18
CA GLU A 129 -2.42 -17.22 12.55
C GLU A 129 -2.62 -15.80 13.13
N GLU A 130 -1.66 -14.89 12.88
CA GLU A 130 -1.71 -13.48 13.29
C GLU A 130 -2.92 -12.74 12.70
N VAL A 131 -3.27 -13.01 11.43
CA VAL A 131 -4.48 -12.45 10.82
C VAL A 131 -5.75 -13.26 11.11
N GLY A 132 -5.72 -14.23 12.04
CA GLY A 132 -6.87 -15.02 12.49
C GLY A 132 -7.37 -16.05 11.47
N LEU A 133 -6.45 -16.68 10.70
CA LEU A 133 -6.74 -17.69 9.70
C LEU A 133 -5.98 -19.01 9.93
N GLY A 134 -5.54 -19.29 11.18
CA GLY A 134 -4.82 -20.51 11.50
C GLY A 134 -5.59 -21.81 11.23
N ASP A 135 -6.92 -21.76 11.23
CA ASP A 135 -7.80 -22.89 10.88
C ASP A 135 -8.10 -23.02 9.37
N ARG A 136 -7.57 -22.09 8.53
CA ARG A 136 -7.83 -21.96 7.09
C ARG A 136 -6.58 -22.12 6.22
N LEU A 137 -5.49 -22.58 6.76
CA LEU A 137 -4.16 -22.67 6.10
C LEU A 137 -4.19 -23.36 4.73
N ASN A 138 -4.98 -24.42 4.59
CA ASN A 138 -5.06 -25.22 3.39
C ASN A 138 -6.25 -24.86 2.47
N ASN A 139 -7.07 -23.87 2.83
CA ASN A 139 -8.20 -23.44 2.03
C ASN A 139 -7.69 -22.66 0.79
N ARG A 140 -8.33 -22.91 -0.35
CA ARG A 140 -8.11 -22.12 -1.57
C ARG A 140 -8.98 -20.86 -1.57
N PRO A 141 -8.66 -19.85 -2.39
CA PRO A 141 -9.42 -18.59 -2.43
C PRO A 141 -10.92 -18.76 -2.65
N ASN A 142 -11.35 -19.73 -3.44
CA ASN A 142 -12.76 -20.04 -3.69
C ASN A 142 -13.49 -20.71 -2.49
N GLN A 143 -12.77 -21.09 -1.45
CA GLN A 143 -13.27 -21.69 -0.21
C GLN A 143 -13.26 -20.67 0.96
N LEU A 144 -12.88 -19.44 0.69
CA LEU A 144 -12.77 -18.37 1.67
C LEU A 144 -13.78 -17.26 1.36
N SER A 145 -14.28 -16.58 2.40
CA SER A 145 -15.07 -15.36 2.21
C SER A 145 -14.21 -14.20 1.68
N GLY A 146 -14.84 -13.13 1.18
CA GLY A 146 -14.12 -11.93 0.73
C GLY A 146 -13.20 -11.36 1.79
N GLY A 147 -13.66 -11.19 3.03
CA GLY A 147 -12.84 -10.71 4.14
C GLY A 147 -11.73 -11.69 4.55
N GLN A 148 -11.94 -13.01 4.40
CA GLN A 148 -10.87 -13.99 4.63
C GLN A 148 -9.81 -13.91 3.53
N ASN A 149 -10.21 -13.79 2.27
CA ASN A 149 -9.29 -13.60 1.15
C ASN A 149 -8.47 -12.32 1.32
N GLN A 150 -9.10 -11.24 1.81
CA GLN A 150 -8.38 -10.00 2.10
C GLN A 150 -7.35 -10.17 3.22
N ARG A 151 -7.67 -10.91 4.28
CA ARG A 151 -6.69 -11.23 5.33
C ARG A 151 -5.54 -12.08 4.82
N VAL A 152 -5.76 -13.02 3.90
CA VAL A 152 -4.66 -13.73 3.21
C VAL A 152 -3.81 -12.76 2.39
N ALA A 153 -4.41 -11.78 1.69
CA ALA A 153 -3.67 -10.78 0.93
C ALA A 153 -2.84 -9.86 1.85
N VAL A 154 -3.36 -9.49 3.03
CA VAL A 154 -2.60 -8.75 4.06
C VAL A 154 -1.41 -9.58 4.56
N ALA A 155 -1.62 -10.84 4.92
CA ALA A 155 -0.53 -11.73 5.35
C ALA A 155 0.54 -11.89 4.26
N ARG A 156 0.13 -12.04 3.00
CA ARG A 156 1.04 -12.10 1.85
C ARG A 156 1.86 -10.81 1.69
N ALA A 157 1.22 -9.65 1.87
CA ALA A 157 1.90 -8.36 1.77
C ALA A 157 3.01 -8.22 2.83
N LEU A 158 2.83 -8.79 4.02
CA LEU A 158 3.76 -8.73 5.15
C LEU A 158 4.84 -9.83 5.13
N ALA A 159 4.72 -10.83 4.23
CA ALA A 159 5.57 -12.02 4.26
C ALA A 159 7.07 -11.70 4.21
N GLY A 160 7.48 -10.80 3.35
CA GLY A 160 8.88 -10.38 3.14
C GLY A 160 9.42 -9.37 4.16
N HIS A 161 8.71 -9.04 5.24
CA HIS A 161 9.04 -7.94 6.14
C HIS A 161 9.26 -6.62 5.40
N PRO A 162 8.29 -6.15 4.59
CA PRO A 162 8.45 -4.95 3.81
C PRO A 162 8.55 -3.73 4.70
N SER A 163 9.26 -2.71 4.23
CA SER A 163 9.32 -1.42 4.90
C SER A 163 8.00 -0.64 4.77
N ILE A 164 7.28 -0.86 3.68
CA ILE A 164 6.02 -0.18 3.34
C ILE A 164 5.01 -1.19 2.81
N VAL A 165 3.78 -1.11 3.27
CA VAL A 165 2.64 -1.80 2.68
C VAL A 165 1.74 -0.79 1.97
N ILE A 166 1.49 -1.03 0.69
CA ILE A 166 0.67 -0.20 -0.18
C ILE A 166 -0.69 -0.89 -0.37
N GLY A 167 -1.77 -0.19 -0.06
CA GLY A 167 -3.14 -0.66 -0.26
C GLY A 167 -3.86 0.18 -1.32
N ASP A 168 -4.29 -0.46 -2.41
CA ASP A 168 -5.15 0.16 -3.42
C ASP A 168 -6.58 -0.32 -3.20
N GLU A 169 -7.42 0.54 -2.61
CA GLU A 169 -8.81 0.26 -2.20
C GLU A 169 -8.94 -1.06 -1.40
N PRO A 170 -8.17 -1.24 -0.30
CA PRO A 170 -8.03 -2.55 0.36
C PRO A 170 -9.33 -3.10 0.94
N THR A 171 -10.37 -2.28 1.04
CA THR A 171 -11.71 -2.66 1.55
C THR A 171 -12.83 -2.45 0.54
N GLY A 172 -12.52 -1.99 -0.69
CA GLY A 172 -13.52 -1.54 -1.66
C GLY A 172 -14.53 -2.59 -2.15
N ASN A 173 -14.25 -3.89 -1.93
CA ASN A 173 -15.15 -5.00 -2.29
C ASN A 173 -15.72 -5.74 -1.08
N LEU A 174 -15.62 -5.16 0.12
CA LEU A 174 -16.06 -5.77 1.36
C LEU A 174 -17.32 -5.08 1.89
N ASP A 175 -18.11 -5.80 2.65
CA ASP A 175 -19.16 -5.20 3.46
C ASP A 175 -18.56 -4.34 4.60
N THR A 176 -19.35 -3.44 5.16
CA THR A 176 -18.90 -2.49 6.19
C THR A 176 -18.21 -3.16 7.38
N LYS A 177 -18.79 -4.28 7.88
CA LYS A 177 -18.24 -5.02 9.01
C LYS A 177 -16.87 -5.64 8.68
N SER A 178 -16.74 -6.23 7.49
CA SER A 178 -15.49 -6.80 7.02
C SER A 178 -14.45 -5.71 6.78
N SER A 179 -14.85 -4.55 6.27
CA SER A 179 -14.00 -3.38 6.07
C SER A 179 -13.43 -2.87 7.39
N ASP A 180 -14.26 -2.71 8.41
CA ASP A 180 -13.83 -2.31 9.75
C ASP A 180 -12.82 -3.30 10.34
N MET A 181 -13.08 -4.60 10.22
CA MET A 181 -12.17 -5.64 10.71
C MET A 181 -10.80 -5.62 9.99
N ILE A 182 -10.78 -5.38 8.68
CA ILE A 182 -9.51 -5.25 7.94
C ILE A 182 -8.76 -4.01 8.41
N TYR A 183 -9.46 -2.90 8.58
CA TYR A 183 -8.85 -1.67 9.02
C TYR A 183 -8.24 -1.78 10.43
N GLU A 184 -8.99 -2.35 11.38
CA GLU A 184 -8.48 -2.63 12.74
C GLU A 184 -7.24 -3.55 12.70
N LEU A 185 -7.27 -4.57 11.82
CA LEU A 185 -6.10 -5.42 11.61
C LEU A 185 -4.88 -4.61 11.14
N LEU A 186 -5.03 -3.74 10.13
CA LEU A 186 -3.93 -2.90 9.65
C LEU A 186 -3.41 -1.95 10.74
N ARG A 187 -4.29 -1.38 11.56
CA ARG A 187 -3.89 -0.52 12.70
C ARG A 187 -3.16 -1.28 13.80
N ASN A 188 -3.57 -2.50 14.10
CA ASN A 188 -2.88 -3.35 15.08
C ASN A 188 -1.48 -3.70 14.57
N LEU A 189 -1.36 -4.15 13.31
CA LEU A 189 -0.06 -4.42 12.68
C LEU A 189 0.85 -3.19 12.64
N ASN A 190 0.29 -2.00 12.37
CA ASN A 190 1.05 -0.75 12.45
C ASN A 190 1.61 -0.52 13.87
N ARG A 191 0.79 -0.66 14.91
CA ARG A 191 1.20 -0.41 16.30
C ARG A 191 2.20 -1.44 16.81
N GLU A 192 1.98 -2.72 16.50
CA GLU A 192 2.79 -3.83 17.01
C GLU A 192 4.12 -3.95 16.28
N MET A 193 4.13 -3.70 14.97
CA MET A 193 5.29 -3.91 14.09
C MET A 193 5.95 -2.60 13.61
N ASN A 194 5.42 -1.45 13.98
CA ASN A 194 5.81 -0.13 13.43
C ASN A 194 5.74 -0.11 11.89
N GLN A 195 4.75 -0.81 11.31
CA GLN A 195 4.61 -0.98 9.87
C GLN A 195 4.04 0.29 9.23
N THR A 196 4.71 0.80 8.21
CA THR A 196 4.21 1.92 7.40
C THR A 196 3.16 1.44 6.42
N PHE A 197 2.01 2.13 6.37
CA PHE A 197 0.93 1.86 5.41
C PHE A 197 0.63 3.09 4.56
N ILE A 198 0.46 2.89 3.26
CA ILE A 198 -0.03 3.90 2.31
C ILE A 198 -1.31 3.34 1.69
N LEU A 199 -2.45 3.93 2.00
CA LEU A 199 -3.77 3.44 1.60
C LEU A 199 -4.42 4.42 0.62
N VAL A 200 -4.80 3.97 -0.56
CA VAL A 200 -5.70 4.73 -1.43
C VAL A 200 -7.12 4.28 -1.14
N THR A 201 -8.01 5.22 -0.92
CA THR A 201 -9.43 4.94 -0.75
C THR A 201 -10.29 6.13 -1.20
N HIS A 202 -11.51 5.84 -1.61
CA HIS A 202 -12.56 6.85 -1.80
C HIS A 202 -13.49 6.94 -0.59
N ASP A 203 -13.34 6.06 0.40
CA ASP A 203 -14.11 6.05 1.63
C ASP A 203 -13.46 6.97 2.68
N MET A 204 -14.08 8.13 2.92
CA MET A 204 -13.61 9.10 3.91
C MET A 204 -13.67 8.56 5.32
N ALA A 205 -14.67 7.74 5.67
CA ALA A 205 -14.76 7.15 7.00
C ALA A 205 -13.58 6.20 7.29
N MET A 206 -13.03 5.56 6.25
CA MET A 206 -11.79 4.78 6.36
C MET A 206 -10.56 5.68 6.40
N ALA A 207 -10.50 6.74 5.60
CA ALA A 207 -9.39 7.68 5.61
C ALA A 207 -9.25 8.38 6.97
N GLU A 208 -10.35 8.74 7.60
CA GLU A 208 -10.38 9.36 8.93
C GLU A 208 -9.85 8.48 10.07
N LYS A 209 -9.64 7.19 9.84
CA LYS A 209 -9.00 6.29 10.81
C LYS A 209 -7.47 6.28 10.71
N THR A 210 -6.85 6.98 9.74
CA THR A 210 -5.39 7.04 9.54
C THR A 210 -4.74 8.19 10.32
N ASP A 211 -3.42 8.31 10.25
CA ASP A 211 -2.67 9.36 10.93
C ASP A 211 -2.64 10.65 10.11
N ARG A 212 -2.71 10.49 8.78
CA ARG A 212 -2.62 11.59 7.81
C ARG A 212 -3.45 11.28 6.57
N ILE A 213 -4.07 12.32 6.04
CA ILE A 213 -4.87 12.24 4.80
C ILE A 213 -4.32 13.25 3.80
N LEU A 214 -4.04 12.79 2.58
CA LEU A 214 -3.71 13.63 1.43
C LEU A 214 -4.85 13.60 0.44
N ARG A 215 -5.28 14.77 -0.01
CA ARG A 215 -6.25 14.90 -1.09
C ARG A 215 -5.54 15.21 -2.40
N LEU A 216 -5.70 14.32 -3.37
CA LEU A 216 -5.15 14.45 -4.71
C LEU A 216 -6.26 14.86 -5.69
N VAL A 217 -6.04 15.93 -6.46
CA VAL A 217 -6.94 16.40 -7.53
C VAL A 217 -6.09 16.80 -8.73
N ASP A 218 -6.46 16.35 -9.92
CA ASP A 218 -5.79 16.67 -11.19
C ASP A 218 -4.26 16.52 -11.13
N GLY A 219 -3.80 15.44 -10.51
CA GLY A 219 -2.39 15.11 -10.39
C GLY A 219 -1.59 15.92 -9.36
N ARG A 220 -2.25 16.74 -8.54
CA ARG A 220 -1.61 17.57 -7.51
C ARG A 220 -2.16 17.28 -6.11
N ILE A 221 -1.32 17.38 -5.10
CA ILE A 221 -1.75 17.37 -3.70
C ILE A 221 -2.34 18.75 -3.40
N VAL A 222 -3.65 18.79 -3.10
CA VAL A 222 -4.39 20.04 -2.85
C VAL A 222 -4.73 20.24 -1.38
N CYS A 223 -4.60 19.19 -0.56
CA CYS A 223 -4.90 19.25 0.86
C CYS A 223 -4.12 18.19 1.63
N GLU A 224 -3.63 18.57 2.79
CA GLU A 224 -3.03 17.69 3.77
C GLU A 224 -3.71 17.90 5.11
N MET A 225 -4.17 16.82 5.74
CA MET A 225 -4.73 16.81 7.07
C MET A 225 -3.97 15.83 7.94
N ARG A 226 -3.57 16.24 9.13
CA ARG A 226 -2.90 15.39 10.13
C ARG A 226 -3.78 15.21 11.34
N ARG A 227 -3.73 14.04 11.93
CA ARG A 227 -4.44 13.74 13.17
C ARG A 227 -3.70 14.35 14.36
N GLU A 228 -4.40 15.20 15.11
CA GLU A 228 -3.95 15.76 16.38
C GLU A 228 -4.96 15.35 17.47
N GLY A 229 -4.63 14.32 18.24
CA GLY A 229 -5.59 13.70 19.17
C GLY A 229 -6.74 13.01 18.44
N ASP A 230 -7.98 13.41 18.71
CA ASP A 230 -9.18 12.86 18.07
C ASP A 230 -9.65 13.64 16.82
N GLU A 231 -9.01 14.77 16.51
CA GLU A 231 -9.39 15.64 15.39
C GLU A 231 -8.34 15.66 14.28
N PHE A 232 -8.78 15.99 13.07
CA PHE A 232 -7.89 16.29 11.96
C PHE A 232 -7.69 17.80 11.83
N VAL A 233 -6.42 18.21 11.84
CA VAL A 233 -6.01 19.59 11.59
C VAL A 233 -5.51 19.71 10.17
N SER A 234 -6.03 20.71 9.45
CA SER A 234 -5.59 21.04 8.09
C SER A 234 -4.24 21.76 8.14
N HIS A 235 -3.24 21.19 7.50
CA HIS A 235 -1.95 21.84 7.28
C HIS A 235 -1.89 22.31 5.83
N ASP A 236 -1.71 23.60 5.60
CA ASP A 236 -1.56 24.31 4.31
C ASP A 236 -2.10 23.64 3.03
N LEU A 237 -2.83 24.38 2.22
CA LEU A 237 -3.43 24.03 0.92
C LEU A 237 -4.89 23.54 0.93
N CYS A 238 -5.54 23.36 2.07
CA CYS A 238 -6.95 22.94 2.05
C CYS A 238 -7.89 24.10 1.68
N HIS A 239 -8.20 24.23 0.42
CA HIS A 239 -9.40 24.92 -0.03
C HIS A 239 -10.52 23.88 -0.10
N LEU A 240 -11.38 23.86 0.91
CA LEU A 240 -12.64 23.12 0.89
C LEU A 240 -13.63 23.94 0.08
N ASP A 241 -13.68 23.72 -1.24
CA ASP A 241 -14.82 24.09 -2.09
C ASP A 241 -15.66 22.86 -2.35
#